data_c3eebaacf38db0bfdb0774fcce2f8a54
#
_entry.id   c3eebaacf38db0bfdb0774fcce2f8a54
#
_cell.length_a   1.000
_cell.length_b   1.000
_cell.length_c   1.000
_cell.angle_alpha   90.00
_cell.angle_beta   90.00
_cell.angle_gamma   90.00
#
_symmetry.space_group_name_H-M   'P 1'
#
loop_
_entity.id
_entity.type
_entity.pdbx_description
1 polymer ?
#
loop_
_entity_poly.entity_id
_entity_poly.type
_entity_poly.pdbx_seq_one_letter_code
_entity_poly.pdbx_strand_id
1 'polypeptide(L)'
;MQFCVIDWEADGLLDTVTKTYCMCYEIYSISNGVNLVDKGYFIDPQEAVDFLKEQKFIVGHNLMTYDIPLLKQLYDYEYQGFVADSLAISYYLFPNMAKHGLEAWGKILNVEKLAISDWTGLDLWKYVERCQQDVRINSKLFIHFMSYLMDIYENDLEHVLDLVEYVSFKL
;
A
#
# COMPACT_ATOMS: atom_id res chain seq x y z
N MET A 1 1.71 -16.14 8.61
CA MET A 1 0.92 -14.92 8.34
C MET A 1 1.14 -14.52 6.89
N GLN A 2 0.11 -14.01 6.20
CA GLN A 2 0.23 -13.41 4.87
C GLN A 2 -0.28 -11.96 4.92
N PHE A 3 0.30 -11.10 4.09
CA PHE A 3 -0.19 -9.75 3.85
C PHE A 3 -0.13 -9.42 2.35
N CYS A 4 -1.04 -8.56 1.90
CA CYS A 4 -1.16 -8.13 0.52
C CYS A 4 -0.87 -6.63 0.43
N VAL A 5 0.19 -6.24 -0.25
CA VAL A 5 0.48 -4.83 -0.53
C VAL A 5 -0.27 -4.43 -1.78
N ILE A 6 -1.00 -3.32 -1.70
CA ILE A 6 -1.84 -2.82 -2.79
C ILE A 6 -1.57 -1.35 -3.08
N ASP A 7 -1.92 -0.94 -4.28
CA ASP A 7 -1.98 0.46 -4.72
C ASP A 7 -3.02 0.59 -5.83
N TRP A 8 -3.70 1.75 -5.89
CA TRP A 8 -4.67 2.07 -6.94
C TRP A 8 -4.23 3.30 -7.71
N GLU A 9 -4.40 3.25 -9.03
CA GLU A 9 -4.30 4.44 -9.88
C GLU A 9 -5.70 4.89 -10.32
N ALA A 10 -5.98 6.17 -10.17
CA ALA A 10 -7.27 6.77 -10.46
C ALA A 10 -7.13 8.09 -11.24
N ASP A 11 -8.26 8.61 -11.73
CA ASP A 11 -8.29 9.81 -12.58
C ASP A 11 -8.33 11.13 -11.80
N GLY A 12 -8.30 11.09 -10.47
CA GLY A 12 -8.34 12.30 -9.64
C GLY A 12 -8.20 12.05 -8.15
N LEU A 13 -8.27 13.12 -7.37
CA LEU A 13 -8.38 13.08 -5.92
C LEU A 13 -9.82 12.75 -5.52
N LEU A 14 -10.06 12.43 -4.24
CA LEU A 14 -11.39 11.98 -3.75
C LEU A 14 -12.54 12.94 -4.08
N ASP A 15 -12.28 14.23 -4.16
CA ASP A 15 -13.28 15.25 -4.52
C ASP A 15 -13.62 15.31 -6.01
N THR A 16 -12.77 14.74 -6.87
CA THR A 16 -12.89 14.82 -8.33
C THR A 16 -12.82 13.46 -9.02
N VAL A 17 -12.46 12.40 -8.31
CA VAL A 17 -12.29 11.06 -8.88
C VAL A 17 -13.62 10.52 -9.45
N THR A 18 -13.54 9.95 -10.64
CA THR A 18 -14.70 9.34 -11.31
C THR A 18 -14.49 7.87 -11.65
N LYS A 19 -13.24 7.43 -11.74
CA LYS A 19 -12.87 6.03 -12.07
C LYS A 19 -11.47 5.70 -11.62
N THR A 20 -11.21 4.40 -11.51
CA THR A 20 -9.85 3.85 -11.40
C THR A 20 -9.34 3.36 -12.74
N TYR A 21 -8.03 3.32 -12.91
CA TYR A 21 -7.36 2.75 -14.08
C TYR A 21 -6.92 1.31 -13.83
N CYS A 22 -6.35 1.05 -12.67
CA CYS A 22 -5.90 -0.28 -12.26
C CYS A 22 -5.71 -0.36 -10.74
N MET A 23 -5.63 -1.59 -10.24
CA MET A 23 -5.07 -1.94 -8.94
C MET A 23 -3.92 -2.90 -9.14
N CYS A 24 -2.80 -2.68 -8.46
CA CYS A 24 -1.68 -3.62 -8.43
C CYS A 24 -1.49 -4.22 -7.05
N TYR A 25 -0.90 -5.41 -6.97
CA TYR A 25 -0.66 -6.08 -5.71
C TYR A 25 0.60 -6.94 -5.69
N GLU A 26 1.14 -7.14 -4.49
CA GLU A 26 2.12 -8.15 -4.14
C GLU A 26 1.69 -8.84 -2.84
N ILE A 27 1.61 -10.19 -2.84
CA ILE A 27 1.29 -11.00 -1.66
C ILE A 27 2.58 -11.59 -1.09
N TYR A 28 2.76 -11.43 0.20
CA TYR A 28 3.88 -11.97 0.94
C TYR A 28 3.43 -12.95 2.02
N SER A 29 4.23 -13.99 2.25
CA SER A 29 4.10 -14.87 3.40
C SER A 29 5.27 -14.68 4.36
N ILE A 30 4.97 -14.72 5.66
CA ILE A 30 5.96 -14.74 6.75
C ILE A 30 5.90 -16.12 7.38
N SER A 31 6.90 -16.95 7.07
CA SER A 31 7.08 -18.27 7.67
C SER A 31 8.52 -18.44 8.15
N ASN A 32 9.44 -18.77 7.25
CA ASN A 32 10.88 -18.81 7.50
C ASN A 32 11.57 -17.63 6.77
N GLY A 33 11.18 -16.41 7.13
CA GLY A 33 11.50 -15.18 6.42
C GLY A 33 10.31 -14.63 5.62
N VAL A 34 10.50 -13.51 4.94
CA VAL A 34 9.48 -12.85 4.13
C VAL A 34 9.65 -13.27 2.68
N ASN A 35 8.64 -13.92 2.12
CA ASN A 35 8.69 -14.46 0.76
C ASN A 35 7.54 -13.93 -0.08
N LEU A 36 7.85 -13.43 -1.29
CA LEU A 36 6.84 -13.09 -2.28
C LEU A 36 6.16 -14.38 -2.77
N VAL A 37 4.84 -14.43 -2.64
CA VAL A 37 3.99 -15.59 -2.99
C VAL A 37 3.33 -15.39 -4.34
N ASP A 38 2.79 -14.18 -4.56
CA ASP A 38 2.06 -13.83 -5.77
C ASP A 38 2.14 -12.32 -6.02
N LYS A 39 1.95 -11.92 -7.29
CA LYS A 39 1.84 -10.51 -7.69
C LYS A 39 1.06 -10.38 -8.98
N GLY A 40 0.39 -9.27 -9.15
CA GLY A 40 -0.40 -9.02 -10.35
C GLY A 40 -1.02 -7.64 -10.37
N TYR A 41 -1.99 -7.50 -11.26
CA TYR A 41 -2.79 -6.29 -11.39
C TYR A 41 -4.19 -6.64 -11.91
N PHE A 42 -5.13 -5.75 -11.66
CA PHE A 42 -6.48 -5.76 -12.21
C PHE A 42 -6.75 -4.44 -12.93
N ILE A 43 -7.37 -4.53 -14.09
CA ILE A 43 -7.89 -3.37 -14.84
C ILE A 43 -9.39 -3.24 -14.56
N ASP A 44 -10.09 -4.37 -14.44
CA ASP A 44 -11.50 -4.39 -14.03
C ASP A 44 -11.60 -4.11 -12.52
N PRO A 45 -12.24 -3.03 -12.10
CA PRO A 45 -12.36 -2.69 -10.69
C PRO A 45 -13.19 -3.70 -9.88
N GLN A 46 -14.15 -4.39 -10.52
CA GLN A 46 -14.95 -5.40 -9.82
C GLN A 46 -14.13 -6.63 -9.49
N GLU A 47 -13.27 -7.08 -10.42
CA GLU A 47 -12.33 -8.18 -10.16
C GLU A 47 -11.36 -7.80 -9.03
N ALA A 48 -10.88 -6.56 -8.99
CA ALA A 48 -10.03 -6.05 -7.93
C ALA A 48 -10.74 -6.04 -6.57
N VAL A 49 -11.99 -5.57 -6.51
CA VAL A 49 -12.79 -5.59 -5.28
C VAL A 49 -13.06 -7.02 -4.82
N ASP A 50 -13.39 -7.93 -5.73
CA ASP A 50 -13.62 -9.35 -5.40
C ASP A 50 -12.35 -10.01 -4.88
N PHE A 51 -11.19 -9.70 -5.46
CA PHE A 51 -9.89 -10.12 -4.94
C PHE A 51 -9.63 -9.60 -3.51
N LEU A 52 -9.96 -8.31 -3.24
CA LEU A 52 -9.76 -7.71 -1.91
C LEU A 52 -10.63 -8.36 -0.82
N LYS A 53 -11.81 -8.89 -1.16
CA LYS A 53 -12.68 -9.62 -0.22
C LYS A 53 -12.02 -10.87 0.36
N GLU A 54 -11.09 -11.47 -0.39
CA GLU A 54 -10.36 -12.66 0.03
C GLU A 54 -9.10 -12.33 0.85
N GLN A 55 -8.67 -11.07 0.87
CA GLN A 55 -7.48 -10.66 1.61
C GLN A 55 -7.86 -10.34 3.05
N LYS A 56 -7.13 -10.92 4.02
CA LYS A 56 -7.34 -10.66 5.45
C LYS A 56 -6.51 -9.52 5.99
N PHE A 57 -5.41 -9.19 5.32
CA PHE A 57 -4.47 -8.17 5.71
C PHE A 57 -3.97 -7.43 4.47
N ILE A 58 -4.31 -6.16 4.35
CA ILE A 58 -3.81 -5.28 3.29
C ILE A 58 -2.86 -4.22 3.82
N VAL A 59 -1.91 -3.84 2.99
CA VAL A 59 -0.93 -2.79 3.24
C VAL A 59 -0.98 -1.80 2.08
N GLY A 60 -1.07 -0.52 2.36
CA GLY A 60 -0.97 0.54 1.35
C GLY A 60 -0.21 1.74 1.89
N HIS A 61 0.01 2.72 1.04
CA HIS A 61 0.65 3.98 1.40
C HIS A 61 -0.33 5.13 1.26
N ASN A 62 -0.73 5.73 2.35
CA ASN A 62 -1.86 6.67 2.42
C ASN A 62 -3.24 6.00 2.21
N LEU A 63 -3.30 4.72 2.53
CA LEU A 63 -4.43 3.84 2.26
C LEU A 63 -5.71 4.31 2.98
N MET A 64 -5.57 4.72 4.24
CA MET A 64 -6.70 5.14 5.08
C MET A 64 -7.33 6.45 4.64
N THR A 65 -6.56 7.35 4.02
CA THR A 65 -7.08 8.66 3.61
C THR A 65 -7.40 8.75 2.12
N TYR A 66 -7.01 7.76 1.32
CA TYR A 66 -7.29 7.75 -0.11
C TYR A 66 -7.95 6.45 -0.60
N ASP A 67 -7.26 5.31 -0.58
CA ASP A 67 -7.77 4.09 -1.24
C ASP A 67 -9.01 3.51 -0.56
N ILE A 68 -9.07 3.47 0.77
CA ILE A 68 -10.26 3.00 1.50
C ILE A 68 -11.48 3.89 1.22
N PRO A 69 -11.40 5.24 1.33
CA PRO A 69 -12.48 6.13 0.90
C PRO A 69 -12.84 6.01 -0.57
N LEU A 70 -11.86 5.85 -1.47
CA LEU A 70 -12.08 5.65 -2.90
C LEU A 70 -12.91 4.40 -3.19
N LEU A 71 -12.59 3.27 -2.54
CA LEU A 71 -13.34 2.02 -2.66
C LEU A 71 -14.79 2.19 -2.21
N LYS A 72 -15.02 2.90 -1.12
CA LYS A 72 -16.37 3.21 -0.65
C LYS A 72 -17.11 4.11 -1.62
N GLN A 73 -16.46 5.16 -2.12
CA GLN A 73 -17.09 6.16 -2.99
C GLN A 73 -17.46 5.60 -4.36
N LEU A 74 -16.56 4.85 -4.99
CA LEU A 74 -16.76 4.39 -6.37
C LEU A 74 -17.44 3.02 -6.48
N TYR A 75 -17.26 2.15 -5.48
CA TYR A 75 -17.69 0.75 -5.57
C TYR A 75 -18.60 0.30 -4.42
N ASP A 76 -18.97 1.21 -3.51
CA ASP A 76 -19.74 0.94 -2.29
C ASP A 76 -19.16 -0.23 -1.48
N TYR A 77 -17.81 -0.34 -1.46
CA TYR A 77 -17.09 -1.40 -0.79
C TYR A 77 -16.34 -0.86 0.44
N GLU A 78 -16.57 -1.49 1.58
CA GLU A 78 -15.83 -1.24 2.83
C GLU A 78 -14.98 -2.47 3.16
N TYR A 79 -13.67 -2.29 3.14
CA TYR A 79 -12.75 -3.35 3.52
C TYR A 79 -12.87 -3.67 5.02
N GLN A 80 -12.95 -4.96 5.36
CA GLN A 80 -13.23 -5.43 6.72
C GLN A 80 -12.05 -6.15 7.38
N GLY A 81 -10.93 -6.29 6.69
CA GLY A 81 -9.74 -6.96 7.20
C GLY A 81 -8.79 -5.99 7.93
N PHE A 82 -7.65 -6.52 8.30
CA PHE A 82 -6.58 -5.74 8.92
C PHE A 82 -5.93 -4.80 7.90
N VAL A 83 -5.72 -3.55 8.29
CA VAL A 83 -5.13 -2.51 7.45
C VAL A 83 -3.86 -1.98 8.07
N ALA A 84 -2.77 -1.94 7.29
CA ALA A 84 -1.55 -1.22 7.62
C ALA A 84 -1.33 -0.07 6.64
N ASP A 85 -1.26 1.16 7.15
CA ASP A 85 -0.92 2.33 6.36
C ASP A 85 0.54 2.71 6.57
N SER A 86 1.39 2.45 5.58
CA SER A 86 2.82 2.68 5.68
C SER A 86 3.19 4.17 5.76
N LEU A 87 2.32 5.08 5.29
CA LEU A 87 2.53 6.51 5.48
C LEU A 87 2.39 6.89 6.96
N ALA A 88 1.34 6.42 7.63
CA ALA A 88 1.12 6.65 9.06
C ALA A 88 2.26 6.03 9.90
N ILE A 89 2.66 4.80 9.58
CA ILE A 89 3.81 4.14 10.24
C ILE A 89 5.09 4.94 10.02
N SER A 90 5.32 5.49 8.83
CA SER A 90 6.47 6.35 8.53
C SER A 90 6.51 7.60 9.42
N TYR A 91 5.38 8.29 9.59
CA TYR A 91 5.28 9.43 10.51
C TYR A 91 5.53 9.04 11.96
N TYR A 92 5.02 7.90 12.38
CA TYR A 92 5.21 7.40 13.74
C TYR A 92 6.69 7.08 14.04
N LEU A 93 7.35 6.34 13.16
CA LEU A 93 8.72 5.88 13.37
C LEU A 93 9.77 6.97 13.13
N PHE A 94 9.53 7.86 12.19
CA PHE A 94 10.51 8.84 11.71
C PHE A 94 9.94 10.28 11.70
N PRO A 95 9.44 10.80 12.83
CA PRO A 95 8.71 12.09 12.88
C PRO A 95 9.56 13.30 12.43
N ASN A 96 10.88 13.16 12.45
CA ASN A 96 11.81 14.22 12.02
C ASN A 96 12.20 14.13 10.53
N MET A 97 11.68 13.15 9.81
CA MET A 97 11.94 13.01 8.38
C MET A 97 11.18 14.09 7.59
N ALA A 98 11.84 14.74 6.63
CA ALA A 98 11.25 15.86 5.89
C ALA A 98 10.17 15.44 4.86
N LYS A 99 10.23 14.20 4.35
CA LYS A 99 9.31 13.66 3.34
C LYS A 99 9.05 12.19 3.60
N HIS A 100 7.78 11.80 3.67
CA HIS A 100 7.34 10.44 3.96
C HIS A 100 6.77 9.68 2.75
N GLY A 101 6.60 10.33 1.60
CA GLY A 101 6.03 9.71 0.39
C GLY A 101 6.94 8.66 -0.23
N LEU A 102 6.35 7.77 -1.05
CA LEU A 102 7.05 6.65 -1.70
C LEU A 102 8.25 7.07 -2.55
N GLU A 103 8.25 8.29 -3.13
CA GLU A 103 9.43 8.79 -3.85
C GLU A 103 10.65 8.95 -2.93
N ALA A 104 10.45 9.49 -1.73
CA ALA A 104 11.54 9.67 -0.77
C ALA A 104 12.03 8.33 -0.24
N TRP A 105 11.12 7.44 0.12
CA TRP A 105 11.44 6.09 0.56
C TRP A 105 12.07 5.24 -0.53
N GLY A 106 11.62 5.37 -1.78
CA GLY A 106 12.22 4.68 -2.92
C GLY A 106 13.71 5.01 -3.08
N LYS A 107 14.08 6.29 -2.90
CA LYS A 107 15.49 6.71 -2.90
C LYS A 107 16.30 6.08 -1.77
N ILE A 108 15.74 6.05 -0.55
CA ILE A 108 16.38 5.45 0.63
C ILE A 108 16.55 3.93 0.45
N LEU A 109 15.55 3.25 -0.09
CA LEU A 109 15.53 1.81 -0.27
C LEU A 109 16.19 1.34 -1.59
N ASN A 110 16.75 2.28 -2.38
CA ASN A 110 17.33 2.02 -3.71
C ASN A 110 16.35 1.32 -4.66
N VAL A 111 15.11 1.80 -4.69
CA VAL A 111 14.06 1.43 -5.65
C VAL A 111 13.61 2.69 -6.34
N GLU A 112 13.93 2.82 -7.61
CA GLU A 112 13.54 4.00 -8.38
C GLU A 112 12.02 4.04 -8.56
N LYS A 113 11.45 5.23 -8.41
CA LYS A 113 10.05 5.52 -8.73
C LYS A 113 9.97 6.11 -10.13
N LEU A 114 9.07 5.58 -10.97
CA LEU A 114 8.85 6.10 -12.32
C LEU A 114 8.35 7.55 -12.24
N ALA A 115 9.11 8.47 -12.81
CA ALA A 115 8.70 9.86 -12.93
C ALA A 115 7.76 10.02 -14.13
N ILE A 116 6.49 10.35 -13.87
CA ILE A 116 5.53 10.73 -14.89
C ILE A 116 5.43 12.26 -14.87
N SER A 117 5.91 12.90 -15.92
CA SER A 117 5.90 14.37 -16.03
C SER A 117 4.57 14.92 -16.57
N ASP A 118 3.82 14.11 -17.33
CA ASP A 118 2.51 14.48 -17.89
C ASP A 118 1.56 13.30 -17.76
N TRP A 119 0.44 13.53 -17.08
CA TRP A 119 -0.63 12.55 -16.83
C TRP A 119 -1.73 12.59 -17.89
N THR A 120 -1.67 13.52 -18.84
CA THR A 120 -2.69 13.66 -19.87
C THR A 120 -2.49 12.66 -21.01
N GLY A 121 -3.51 11.87 -21.30
CA GLY A 121 -3.47 10.95 -22.44
C GLY A 121 -2.50 9.77 -22.31
N LEU A 122 -2.12 9.40 -21.08
CA LEU A 122 -1.26 8.23 -20.86
C LEU A 122 -1.95 6.94 -21.33
N ASP A 123 -1.14 6.04 -21.89
CA ASP A 123 -1.53 4.66 -22.13
C ASP A 123 -1.81 3.96 -20.77
N LEU A 124 -2.85 3.13 -20.74
CA LEU A 124 -3.23 2.33 -19.57
C LEU A 124 -2.04 1.58 -18.96
N TRP A 125 -1.13 1.06 -19.78
CA TRP A 125 0.04 0.33 -19.31
C TRP A 125 1.03 1.19 -18.53
N LYS A 126 1.04 2.50 -18.75
CA LYS A 126 1.84 3.43 -17.93
C LYS A 126 1.31 3.58 -16.51
N TYR A 127 -0.02 3.55 -16.34
CA TYR A 127 -0.63 3.49 -15.01
C TYR A 127 -0.30 2.17 -14.32
N VAL A 128 -0.42 1.04 -15.01
CA VAL A 128 -0.06 -0.28 -14.46
C VAL A 128 1.42 -0.33 -14.05
N GLU A 129 2.33 0.13 -14.91
CA GLU A 129 3.77 0.17 -14.63
C GLU A 129 4.08 1.03 -13.38
N ARG A 130 3.42 2.18 -13.27
CA ARG A 130 3.55 3.09 -12.15
C ARG A 130 3.05 2.46 -10.86
N CYS A 131 1.83 1.93 -10.89
CA CYS A 131 1.17 1.25 -9.78
C CYS A 131 2.03 0.07 -9.27
N GLN A 132 2.55 -0.77 -10.16
CA GLN A 132 3.45 -1.88 -9.81
C GLN A 132 4.74 -1.39 -9.12
N GLN A 133 5.28 -0.25 -9.55
CA GLN A 133 6.45 0.32 -8.89
C GLN A 133 6.13 0.84 -7.49
N ASP A 134 4.98 1.51 -7.32
CA ASP A 134 4.55 2.02 -6.02
C ASP A 134 4.29 0.85 -5.05
N VAL A 135 3.63 -0.22 -5.49
CA VAL A 135 3.48 -1.48 -4.72
C VAL A 135 4.85 -2.05 -4.33
N ARG A 136 5.81 -2.12 -5.28
CA ARG A 136 7.14 -2.66 -5.00
C ARG A 136 7.92 -1.83 -3.98
N ILE A 137 7.86 -0.49 -4.08
CA ILE A 137 8.49 0.39 -3.09
C ILE A 137 7.84 0.18 -1.73
N ASN A 138 6.50 0.18 -1.69
CA ASN A 138 5.74 0.03 -0.46
C ASN A 138 5.95 -1.35 0.20
N SER A 139 6.07 -2.42 -0.59
CA SER A 139 6.40 -3.76 -0.09
C SER A 139 7.73 -3.76 0.67
N LYS A 140 8.78 -3.20 0.07
CA LYS A 140 10.09 -3.09 0.73
C LYS A 140 10.04 -2.19 1.96
N LEU A 141 9.28 -1.10 1.88
CA LEU A 141 9.10 -0.16 2.97
C LEU A 141 8.41 -0.83 4.17
N PHE A 142 7.30 -1.52 3.94
CA PHE A 142 6.57 -2.20 4.99
C PHE A 142 7.39 -3.31 5.64
N ILE A 143 8.11 -4.12 4.84
CA ILE A 143 9.03 -5.15 5.36
C ILE A 143 10.13 -4.51 6.22
N HIS A 144 10.69 -3.37 5.78
CA HIS A 144 11.68 -2.62 6.55
C HIS A 144 11.10 -2.11 7.88
N PHE A 145 9.90 -1.55 7.89
CA PHE A 145 9.23 -1.10 9.11
C PHE A 145 8.92 -2.26 10.07
N MET A 146 8.42 -3.37 9.54
CA MET A 146 8.14 -4.55 10.37
C MET A 146 9.42 -5.09 11.01
N SER A 147 10.52 -5.17 10.26
CA SER A 147 11.81 -5.57 10.84
C SER A 147 12.24 -4.63 11.96
N TYR A 148 12.15 -3.32 11.76
CA TYR A 148 12.51 -2.31 12.75
C TYR A 148 11.63 -2.38 14.00
N LEU A 149 10.32 -2.55 13.84
CA LEU A 149 9.38 -2.71 14.96
C LEU A 149 9.62 -4.02 15.73
N MET A 150 9.87 -5.12 15.03
CA MET A 150 10.16 -6.41 15.66
C MET A 150 11.45 -6.33 16.50
N ASP A 151 12.47 -5.60 16.04
CA ASP A 151 13.69 -5.36 16.82
C ASP A 151 13.43 -4.52 18.09
N ILE A 152 12.61 -3.46 17.97
CA ILE A 152 12.25 -2.59 19.12
C ILE A 152 11.42 -3.35 20.16
N TYR A 153 10.47 -4.16 19.72
CA TYR A 153 9.51 -4.87 20.58
C TYR A 153 9.89 -6.35 20.82
N GLU A 154 11.20 -6.65 20.79
CA GLU A 154 11.77 -7.96 21.20
C GLU A 154 11.12 -9.17 20.50
N ASN A 155 10.74 -8.99 19.21
CA ASN A 155 10.04 -9.98 18.38
C ASN A 155 8.61 -10.36 18.86
N ASP A 156 7.95 -9.48 19.60
CA ASP A 156 6.54 -9.63 19.94
C ASP A 156 5.65 -9.21 18.77
N LEU A 157 5.33 -10.17 17.91
CA LEU A 157 4.54 -9.92 16.70
C LEU A 157 3.11 -9.43 16.99
N GLU A 158 2.48 -9.93 18.05
CA GLU A 158 1.11 -9.54 18.42
C GLU A 158 1.09 -8.05 18.81
N HIS A 159 2.00 -7.64 19.67
CA HIS A 159 2.15 -6.24 20.06
C HIS A 159 2.48 -5.32 18.87
N VAL A 160 3.35 -5.77 17.95
CA VAL A 160 3.69 -5.00 16.74
C VAL A 160 2.48 -4.85 15.83
N LEU A 161 1.66 -5.87 15.65
CA LEU A 161 0.45 -5.80 14.83
C LEU A 161 -0.59 -4.86 15.45
N ASP A 162 -0.83 -4.95 16.75
CA ASP A 162 -1.72 -4.04 17.49
C ASP A 162 -1.28 -2.57 17.32
N LEU A 163 0.03 -2.32 17.42
CA LEU A 163 0.59 -0.98 17.20
C LEU A 163 0.40 -0.51 15.76
N VAL A 164 0.68 -1.37 14.77
CA VAL A 164 0.51 -1.05 13.34
C VAL A 164 -0.94 -0.70 13.03
N GLU A 165 -1.89 -1.46 13.55
CA GLU A 165 -3.32 -1.18 13.39
C GLU A 165 -3.70 0.16 14.05
N TYR A 166 -3.29 0.36 15.30
CA TYR A 166 -3.57 1.60 16.03
C TYR A 166 -3.04 2.83 15.29
N VAL A 167 -1.78 2.78 14.86
CA VAL A 167 -1.13 3.89 14.13
C VAL A 167 -1.83 4.17 12.80
N SER A 168 -2.20 3.13 12.06
CA SER A 168 -2.88 3.25 10.76
C SER A 168 -4.24 3.93 10.87
N PHE A 169 -4.98 3.71 11.97
CA PHE A 169 -6.31 4.32 12.17
C PHE A 169 -6.30 5.66 12.91
N LYS A 170 -5.18 6.06 13.55
CA LYS A 170 -5.14 7.25 14.43
C LYS A 170 -4.25 8.39 13.93
N LEU A 171 -3.35 8.14 13.01
CA LEU A 171 -2.51 9.15 12.36
C LEU A 171 -2.95 9.42 10.92
#